data_9cba172400ed97b756b56a1ef23dd1f3
#
_entry.id   9cba172400ed97b756b56a1ef23dd1f3
#
_cell.length_a   1.000
_cell.length_b   1.000
_cell.length_c   1.000
_cell.angle_alpha   90.00
_cell.angle_beta   90.00
_cell.angle_gamma   90.00
#
_symmetry.space_group_name_H-M   'P 1'
#
loop_
_entity.id
_entity.type
_entity.pdbx_description
1 polymer ?
#
loop_
_entity_poly.entity_id
_entity_poly.type
_entity_poly.pdbx_seq_one_letter_code
_entity_poly.pdbx_strand_id
1 'polypeptide(L)'
;KVHKALHQTTGMLLTTGPTGSGKTTTLYTMIDILNTPEVNISTVEDPIEYQIARVNQTQVKPEIGLTFADGLRTLVRQDPDIVMVGEIRDNETASLAINAALTGHLVLSTLHTNSAAGAVPRLLDMKVEPFLLVSTVNLVIAQRLVRKLSGIKEKYFLTKAGIAALGKSIDLNKTLAALVENKIVPKGTHWEKVPFYKPRTASDGTEGYEGRIGIYEVMGISSAIRDLVMRGATTSDIDKQARSEGMLTMLEDGIFKCAQGITTIEEVMRVVSE
;
A
#
# COMPACT_ATOMS: atom_id res chain seq x y z
N LYS A 1 4.62 -9.21 -6.36
CA LYS A 1 4.71 -9.35 -4.89
C LYS A 1 3.31 -9.50 -4.29
N VAL A 2 2.37 -8.57 -4.52
CA VAL A 2 1.00 -8.59 -3.94
C VAL A 2 0.30 -9.91 -4.27
N HIS A 3 0.17 -10.28 -5.54
CA HIS A 3 -0.46 -11.54 -5.95
C HIS A 3 0.10 -12.77 -5.24
N LYS A 4 1.44 -12.85 -5.10
CA LYS A 4 2.08 -13.97 -4.37
C LYS A 4 1.70 -13.96 -2.89
N ALA A 5 1.62 -12.79 -2.25
CA ALA A 5 1.28 -12.68 -0.84
C ALA A 5 -0.20 -12.99 -0.58
N LEU A 6 -1.11 -12.60 -1.48
CA LEU A 6 -2.53 -12.91 -1.38
C LEU A 6 -2.85 -14.42 -1.45
N HIS A 7 -2.03 -15.20 -2.15
CA HIS A 7 -2.22 -16.66 -2.26
C HIS A 7 -1.50 -17.45 -1.17
N GLN A 8 -1.01 -16.80 -0.13
CA GLN A 8 -0.54 -17.50 1.07
C GLN A 8 -1.74 -17.80 1.96
N THR A 9 -1.72 -18.99 2.56
CA THR A 9 -2.80 -19.43 3.44
C THR A 9 -2.75 -18.79 4.82
N THR A 10 -1.58 -18.26 5.22
CA THR A 10 -1.34 -17.70 6.55
C THR A 10 -0.42 -16.48 6.47
N GLY A 11 -0.45 -15.69 7.52
CA GLY A 11 0.38 -14.50 7.66
C GLY A 11 -0.42 -13.20 7.59
N MET A 12 0.26 -12.08 7.46
CA MET A 12 -0.36 -10.76 7.53
C MET A 12 0.05 -9.88 6.35
N LEU A 13 -0.95 -9.25 5.72
CA LEU A 13 -0.77 -8.19 4.74
C LEU A 13 -1.25 -6.87 5.35
N LEU A 14 -0.39 -5.88 5.32
CA LEU A 14 -0.67 -4.56 5.88
C LEU A 14 -0.76 -3.51 4.78
N THR A 15 -1.79 -2.68 4.86
CA THR A 15 -1.89 -1.48 4.04
C THR A 15 -1.71 -0.26 4.94
N THR A 16 -0.86 0.68 4.56
CA THR A 16 -0.59 1.86 5.39
C THR A 16 -0.71 3.16 4.59
N GLY A 17 -0.93 4.24 5.31
CA GLY A 17 -1.09 5.59 4.76
C GLY A 17 -2.01 6.44 5.63
N PRO A 18 -2.11 7.74 5.36
CA PRO A 18 -3.01 8.64 6.07
C PRO A 18 -4.49 8.31 5.80
N THR A 19 -5.37 8.98 6.54
CA THR A 19 -6.81 8.93 6.25
C THR A 19 -7.10 9.41 4.83
N GLY A 20 -8.01 8.74 4.14
CA GLY A 20 -8.35 9.07 2.76
C GLY A 20 -7.36 8.59 1.69
N SER A 21 -6.32 7.83 2.05
CA SER A 21 -5.37 7.26 1.07
C SER A 21 -5.91 6.03 0.31
N GLY A 22 -7.13 5.57 0.61
CA GLY A 22 -7.78 4.44 -0.07
C GLY A 22 -7.44 3.07 0.51
N LYS A 23 -6.97 2.98 1.76
CA LYS A 23 -6.61 1.70 2.42
C LYS A 23 -7.76 0.69 2.42
N THR A 24 -8.94 1.11 2.85
CA THR A 24 -10.14 0.26 2.87
C THR A 24 -10.48 -0.27 1.48
N THR A 25 -10.45 0.59 0.46
CA THR A 25 -10.69 0.18 -0.94
C THR A 25 -9.68 -0.87 -1.39
N THR A 26 -8.41 -0.73 -1.02
CA THR A 26 -7.37 -1.72 -1.33
C THR A 26 -7.63 -3.04 -0.61
N LEU A 27 -7.99 -3.03 0.68
CA LEU A 27 -8.34 -4.24 1.42
C LEU A 27 -9.58 -4.92 0.84
N TYR A 28 -10.62 -4.16 0.49
CA TYR A 28 -11.83 -4.70 -0.12
C TYR A 28 -11.55 -5.32 -1.50
N THR A 29 -10.67 -4.71 -2.30
CA THR A 29 -10.21 -5.30 -3.55
C THR A 29 -9.45 -6.61 -3.33
N MET A 30 -8.65 -6.70 -2.27
CA MET A 30 -7.97 -7.96 -1.90
C MET A 30 -8.98 -9.04 -1.47
N ILE A 31 -9.97 -8.65 -0.65
CA ILE A 31 -11.07 -9.55 -0.25
C ILE A 31 -11.82 -10.04 -1.48
N ASP A 32 -12.19 -9.15 -2.40
CA ASP A 32 -12.94 -9.51 -3.60
C ASP A 32 -12.18 -10.54 -4.48
N ILE A 33 -10.86 -10.38 -4.62
CA ILE A 33 -10.00 -11.36 -5.32
C ILE A 33 -10.00 -12.74 -4.64
N LEU A 34 -10.06 -12.77 -3.29
CA LEU A 34 -9.96 -13.99 -2.50
C LEU A 34 -11.33 -14.64 -2.21
N ASN A 35 -12.42 -13.92 -2.46
CA ASN A 35 -13.77 -14.28 -2.08
C ASN A 35 -14.37 -15.35 -3.02
N THR A 36 -14.06 -16.61 -2.74
CA THR A 36 -14.64 -17.77 -3.41
C THR A 36 -15.62 -18.51 -2.47
N PRO A 37 -16.50 -19.39 -3.00
CA PRO A 37 -17.43 -20.16 -2.16
C PRO A 37 -16.77 -21.06 -1.11
N GLU A 38 -15.50 -21.42 -1.31
CA GLU A 38 -14.73 -22.31 -0.44
C GLU A 38 -14.02 -21.58 0.69
N VAL A 39 -14.02 -20.23 0.69
CA VAL A 39 -13.25 -19.42 1.62
C VAL A 39 -14.17 -18.69 2.60
N ASN A 40 -13.96 -18.91 3.90
CA ASN A 40 -14.67 -18.21 4.96
C ASN A 40 -13.94 -16.91 5.30
N ILE A 41 -14.55 -15.77 4.94
CA ILE A 41 -13.98 -14.43 5.18
C ILE A 41 -14.80 -13.71 6.24
N SER A 42 -14.12 -13.23 7.27
CA SER A 42 -14.75 -12.45 8.34
C SER A 42 -14.00 -11.13 8.56
N THR A 43 -14.76 -10.05 8.83
CA THR A 43 -14.17 -8.71 9.02
C THR A 43 -14.64 -8.07 10.32
N VAL A 44 -13.81 -7.18 10.87
CA VAL A 44 -14.18 -6.24 11.92
C VAL A 44 -13.76 -4.83 11.51
N GLU A 45 -14.73 -3.89 11.47
CA GLU A 45 -14.58 -2.59 10.76
C GLU A 45 -15.18 -1.41 11.55
N ASP A 46 -14.72 -0.19 11.21
CA ASP A 46 -15.18 1.06 11.84
C ASP A 46 -15.18 2.24 10.81
N PRO A 47 -16.31 2.49 10.14
CA PRO A 47 -17.49 1.64 9.94
C PRO A 47 -17.31 0.63 8.78
N ILE A 48 -18.35 -0.18 8.51
CA ILE A 48 -18.47 -0.92 7.25
C ILE A 48 -18.84 0.08 6.14
N GLU A 49 -17.97 0.22 5.13
CA GLU A 49 -18.18 1.16 4.03
C GLU A 49 -19.31 0.70 3.08
N TYR A 50 -19.31 -0.56 2.72
CA TYR A 50 -20.39 -1.24 1.99
C TYR A 50 -20.34 -2.74 2.24
N GLN A 51 -21.46 -3.41 2.00
CA GLN A 51 -21.56 -4.85 2.21
C GLN A 51 -20.95 -5.62 1.04
N ILE A 52 -20.18 -6.65 1.37
CA ILE A 52 -19.57 -7.58 0.42
C ILE A 52 -20.30 -8.92 0.52
N ALA A 53 -20.80 -9.41 -0.59
CA ALA A 53 -21.49 -10.70 -0.62
C ALA A 53 -20.57 -11.83 -0.13
N ARG A 54 -21.11 -12.77 0.68
CA ARG A 54 -20.39 -13.92 1.25
C ARG A 54 -19.27 -13.56 2.24
N VAL A 55 -19.25 -12.34 2.75
CA VAL A 55 -18.32 -11.90 3.79
C VAL A 55 -19.09 -11.62 5.09
N ASN A 56 -18.62 -12.15 6.19
CA ASN A 56 -19.19 -11.91 7.53
C ASN A 56 -18.59 -10.60 8.07
N GLN A 57 -19.28 -9.48 7.86
CA GLN A 57 -18.81 -8.17 8.27
C GLN A 57 -19.40 -7.77 9.64
N THR A 58 -18.52 -7.45 10.59
CA THR A 58 -18.87 -6.99 11.93
C THR A 58 -18.41 -5.54 12.09
N GLN A 59 -19.34 -4.65 12.45
CA GLN A 59 -18.98 -3.27 12.77
C GLN A 59 -18.74 -3.12 14.26
N VAL A 60 -17.63 -2.47 14.64
CA VAL A 60 -17.35 -2.11 16.03
C VAL A 60 -18.41 -1.17 16.58
N LYS A 61 -18.67 -1.29 17.89
CA LYS A 61 -19.57 -0.42 18.65
C LYS A 61 -18.96 -0.18 20.04
N PRO A 62 -17.99 0.75 20.15
CA PRO A 62 -17.27 1.00 21.40
C PRO A 62 -18.19 1.38 22.56
N GLU A 63 -19.32 2.02 22.27
CA GLU A 63 -20.33 2.44 23.27
C GLU A 63 -20.98 1.27 24.03
N ILE A 64 -20.92 0.06 23.48
CA ILE A 64 -21.40 -1.18 24.14
C ILE A 64 -20.25 -2.17 24.40
N GLY A 65 -18.99 -1.72 24.28
CA GLY A 65 -17.81 -2.52 24.55
C GLY A 65 -17.37 -3.44 23.40
N LEU A 66 -17.99 -3.37 22.21
CA LEU A 66 -17.54 -4.13 21.04
C LEU A 66 -16.43 -3.37 20.32
N THR A 67 -15.19 -3.60 20.75
CA THR A 67 -13.97 -3.03 20.18
C THR A 67 -13.41 -3.88 19.03
N PHE A 68 -12.35 -3.39 18.36
CA PHE A 68 -11.60 -4.22 17.40
C PHE A 68 -11.04 -5.50 18.03
N ALA A 69 -10.51 -5.41 19.25
CA ALA A 69 -9.96 -6.56 19.97
C ALA A 69 -11.06 -7.58 20.31
N ASP A 70 -12.23 -7.15 20.80
CA ASP A 70 -13.33 -8.05 21.14
C ASP A 70 -13.92 -8.71 19.89
N GLY A 71 -14.11 -7.94 18.83
CA GLY A 71 -14.54 -8.45 17.53
C GLY A 71 -13.56 -9.50 17.00
N LEU A 72 -12.28 -9.19 16.94
CA LEU A 72 -11.26 -10.11 16.45
C LEU A 72 -11.17 -11.39 17.29
N ARG A 73 -11.21 -11.26 18.63
CA ARG A 73 -11.22 -12.41 19.56
C ARG A 73 -12.40 -13.36 19.31
N THR A 74 -13.53 -12.80 18.90
CA THR A 74 -14.73 -13.57 18.57
C THR A 74 -14.62 -14.21 17.19
N LEU A 75 -14.13 -13.47 16.18
CA LEU A 75 -14.04 -13.93 14.80
C LEU A 75 -13.10 -15.13 14.65
N VAL A 76 -11.93 -15.10 15.28
CA VAL A 76 -10.95 -16.22 15.17
C VAL A 76 -11.45 -17.54 15.72
N ARG A 77 -12.54 -17.53 16.51
CA ARG A 77 -13.21 -18.75 17.01
C ARG A 77 -14.27 -19.31 16.07
N GLN A 78 -14.55 -18.62 14.97
CA GLN A 78 -15.55 -19.01 13.98
C GLN A 78 -14.91 -19.72 12.77
N ASP A 79 -13.66 -20.15 12.93
CA ASP A 79 -12.87 -20.85 11.91
C ASP A 79 -12.84 -20.13 10.55
N PRO A 80 -12.45 -18.85 10.51
CA PRO A 80 -12.30 -18.14 9.25
C PRO A 80 -10.98 -18.51 8.58
N ASP A 81 -10.94 -18.56 7.25
CA ASP A 81 -9.70 -18.66 6.49
C ASP A 81 -8.99 -17.29 6.42
N ILE A 82 -9.80 -16.23 6.27
CA ILE A 82 -9.31 -14.86 6.12
C ILE A 82 -10.00 -13.95 7.13
N VAL A 83 -9.20 -13.18 7.83
CA VAL A 83 -9.67 -12.17 8.78
C VAL A 83 -9.21 -10.78 8.33
N MET A 84 -10.14 -9.85 8.14
CA MET A 84 -9.80 -8.44 7.96
C MET A 84 -10.08 -7.65 9.23
N VAL A 85 -9.07 -6.97 9.73
CA VAL A 85 -9.18 -6.00 10.82
C VAL A 85 -9.03 -4.61 10.21
N GLY A 86 -10.06 -3.79 10.30
CA GLY A 86 -10.10 -2.47 9.64
C GLY A 86 -8.85 -1.65 9.92
N GLU A 87 -8.40 -1.65 11.17
CA GLU A 87 -7.12 -1.03 11.55
C GLU A 87 -6.56 -1.61 12.86
N ILE A 88 -5.24 -1.52 13.01
CA ILE A 88 -4.52 -1.82 14.25
C ILE A 88 -4.03 -0.50 14.84
N ARG A 89 -4.58 -0.11 15.99
CA ARG A 89 -4.24 1.13 16.69
C ARG A 89 -3.48 0.91 18.00
N ASP A 90 -3.63 -0.26 18.60
CA ASP A 90 -3.18 -0.57 19.95
C ASP A 90 -2.51 -1.95 20.04
N ASN A 91 -1.86 -2.19 21.17
CA ASN A 91 -1.13 -3.42 21.46
C ASN A 91 -2.06 -4.65 21.48
N GLU A 92 -3.27 -4.54 22.05
CA GLU A 92 -4.17 -5.68 22.20
C GLU A 92 -4.61 -6.19 20.81
N THR A 93 -5.09 -5.28 19.96
CA THR A 93 -5.47 -5.60 18.57
C THR A 93 -4.29 -6.14 17.79
N ALA A 94 -3.09 -5.53 17.93
CA ALA A 94 -1.88 -5.99 17.27
C ALA A 94 -1.52 -7.43 17.67
N SER A 95 -1.53 -7.73 18.96
CA SER A 95 -1.23 -9.07 19.50
C SER A 95 -2.21 -10.12 19.01
N LEU A 96 -3.51 -9.81 18.99
CA LEU A 96 -4.54 -10.71 18.50
C LEU A 96 -4.41 -10.97 16.98
N ALA A 97 -4.14 -9.94 16.19
CA ALA A 97 -3.94 -10.06 14.74
C ALA A 97 -2.70 -10.90 14.40
N ILE A 98 -1.60 -10.70 15.11
CA ILE A 98 -0.37 -11.50 15.00
C ILE A 98 -0.65 -12.97 15.37
N ASN A 99 -1.34 -13.21 16.47
CA ASN A 99 -1.69 -14.57 16.90
C ASN A 99 -2.60 -15.27 15.88
N ALA A 100 -3.58 -14.57 15.32
CA ALA A 100 -4.41 -15.11 14.24
C ALA A 100 -3.55 -15.52 13.03
N ALA A 101 -2.62 -14.65 12.61
CA ALA A 101 -1.70 -14.93 11.51
C ALA A 101 -0.77 -16.14 11.78
N LEU A 102 -0.37 -16.37 13.04
CA LEU A 102 0.44 -17.53 13.46
C LEU A 102 -0.37 -18.83 13.49
N THR A 103 -1.66 -18.74 13.80
CA THR A 103 -2.53 -19.91 14.03
C THR A 103 -3.31 -20.34 12.80
N GLY A 104 -2.90 -19.93 11.62
CA GLY A 104 -3.43 -20.49 10.37
C GLY A 104 -4.30 -19.54 9.53
N HIS A 105 -4.48 -18.27 9.94
CA HIS A 105 -5.31 -17.32 9.22
C HIS A 105 -4.50 -16.38 8.32
N LEU A 106 -5.06 -16.01 7.19
CA LEU A 106 -4.57 -14.85 6.43
C LEU A 106 -5.21 -13.58 7.00
N VAL A 107 -4.39 -12.70 7.57
CA VAL A 107 -4.85 -11.46 8.19
C VAL A 107 -4.60 -10.28 7.26
N LEU A 108 -5.64 -9.50 6.97
CA LEU A 108 -5.57 -8.24 6.24
C LEU A 108 -5.85 -7.10 7.21
N SER A 109 -5.00 -6.06 7.24
CA SER A 109 -5.24 -4.93 8.14
C SER A 109 -4.60 -3.63 7.66
N THR A 110 -4.89 -2.54 8.38
CA THR A 110 -4.27 -1.24 8.11
C THR A 110 -3.48 -0.71 9.31
N LEU A 111 -2.51 0.12 8.98
CA LEU A 111 -1.75 0.95 9.93
C LEU A 111 -1.75 2.40 9.46
N HIS A 112 -1.40 3.31 10.36
CA HIS A 112 -1.17 4.73 10.04
C HIS A 112 0.34 5.02 10.09
N THR A 113 1.04 4.80 8.97
CA THR A 113 2.44 5.20 8.76
C THR A 113 2.61 5.81 7.38
N ASN A 114 3.65 6.62 7.20
CA ASN A 114 3.88 7.36 5.96
C ASN A 114 4.64 6.55 4.89
N SER A 115 5.22 5.42 5.24
CA SER A 115 6.00 4.56 4.34
C SER A 115 5.80 3.07 4.71
N ALA A 116 6.12 2.18 3.79
CA ALA A 116 6.04 0.75 4.03
C ALA A 116 7.05 0.30 5.11
N ALA A 117 8.27 0.81 5.08
CA ALA A 117 9.28 0.50 6.09
C ALA A 117 8.88 1.03 7.48
N GLY A 118 8.13 2.12 7.56
CA GLY A 118 7.63 2.69 8.81
C GLY A 118 6.61 1.83 9.55
N ALA A 119 6.01 0.84 8.89
CA ALA A 119 5.10 -0.10 9.55
C ALA A 119 5.82 -0.98 10.61
N VAL A 120 7.09 -1.31 10.37
CA VAL A 120 7.88 -2.15 11.28
C VAL A 120 8.05 -1.48 12.66
N PRO A 121 8.67 -0.29 12.79
CA PRO A 121 8.79 0.36 14.10
C PRO A 121 7.42 0.64 14.72
N ARG A 122 6.38 0.93 13.94
CA ARG A 122 5.04 1.15 14.47
C ARG A 122 4.48 -0.07 15.20
N LEU A 123 4.69 -1.29 14.66
CA LEU A 123 4.30 -2.53 15.34
C LEU A 123 5.18 -2.80 16.57
N LEU A 124 6.48 -2.51 16.50
CA LEU A 124 7.38 -2.63 17.66
C LEU A 124 6.98 -1.67 18.80
N ASP A 125 6.57 -0.43 18.48
CA ASP A 125 6.02 0.53 19.45
C ASP A 125 4.74 0.02 20.12
N MET A 126 3.93 -0.77 19.40
CA MET A 126 2.77 -1.50 19.91
C MET A 126 3.15 -2.77 20.69
N LYS A 127 4.45 -2.93 21.07
CA LYS A 127 4.95 -4.07 21.85
C LYS A 127 4.85 -5.43 21.15
N VAL A 128 4.73 -5.45 19.83
CA VAL A 128 4.87 -6.69 19.06
C VAL A 128 6.33 -7.14 19.12
N GLU A 129 6.57 -8.39 19.52
CA GLU A 129 7.90 -8.96 19.56
C GLU A 129 8.52 -9.07 18.15
N PRO A 130 9.79 -8.69 17.94
CA PRO A 130 10.42 -8.71 16.62
C PRO A 130 10.30 -10.05 15.89
N PHE A 131 10.49 -11.17 16.60
CA PHE A 131 10.42 -12.51 16.01
C PHE A 131 9.01 -12.88 15.55
N LEU A 132 7.97 -12.42 16.24
CA LEU A 132 6.58 -12.61 15.84
C LEU A 132 6.24 -11.79 14.58
N LEU A 133 6.69 -10.52 14.57
CA LEU A 133 6.52 -9.64 13.42
C LEU A 133 7.12 -10.27 12.15
N VAL A 134 8.39 -10.66 12.20
CA VAL A 134 9.06 -11.22 11.01
C VAL A 134 8.54 -12.59 10.60
N SER A 135 7.89 -13.33 11.51
CA SER A 135 7.28 -14.62 11.22
C SER A 135 5.92 -14.50 10.56
N THR A 136 5.20 -13.41 10.81
CA THR A 136 3.80 -13.24 10.40
C THR A 136 3.60 -12.25 9.28
N VAL A 137 4.29 -11.10 9.29
CA VAL A 137 4.09 -10.09 8.25
C VAL A 137 4.74 -10.52 6.95
N ASN A 138 3.94 -10.68 5.91
CA ASN A 138 4.39 -11.11 4.58
C ASN A 138 4.63 -9.92 3.65
N LEU A 139 3.78 -8.90 3.76
CA LEU A 139 3.77 -7.76 2.85
C LEU A 139 3.27 -6.50 3.55
N VAL A 140 3.89 -5.38 3.25
CA VAL A 140 3.40 -4.05 3.61
C VAL A 140 3.24 -3.21 2.35
N ILE A 141 2.07 -2.57 2.20
CA ILE A 141 1.76 -1.66 1.10
C ILE A 141 1.52 -0.28 1.70
N ALA A 142 2.39 0.66 1.41
CA ALA A 142 2.10 2.05 1.71
C ALA A 142 1.49 2.74 0.49
N GLN A 143 0.49 3.58 0.70
CA GLN A 143 -0.26 4.19 -0.39
C GLN A 143 -0.73 5.62 -0.10
N ARG A 144 -0.88 6.36 -1.19
CA ARG A 144 -1.54 7.67 -1.25
C ARG A 144 -2.37 7.77 -2.52
N LEU A 145 -3.31 8.69 -2.56
CA LEU A 145 -4.14 8.95 -3.75
C LEU A 145 -3.74 10.27 -4.41
N VAL A 146 -3.54 10.21 -5.72
CA VAL A 146 -3.33 11.38 -6.60
C VAL A 146 -4.52 11.53 -7.54
N ARG A 147 -4.81 12.74 -8.00
CA ARG A 147 -5.86 12.99 -9.01
C ARG A 147 -5.43 12.40 -10.35
N LYS A 148 -6.36 11.77 -11.05
CA LYS A 148 -6.16 11.28 -12.41
C LYS A 148 -6.38 12.41 -13.42
N LEU A 149 -5.55 12.45 -14.45
CA LEU A 149 -5.82 13.29 -15.61
C LEU A 149 -7.10 12.81 -16.34
N SER A 150 -7.92 13.76 -16.74
CA SER A 150 -9.03 13.51 -17.65
C SER A 150 -8.54 13.12 -19.05
N GLY A 151 -9.45 12.80 -19.97
CA GLY A 151 -9.12 12.44 -21.35
C GLY A 151 -8.41 13.56 -22.13
N ILE A 152 -8.62 14.84 -21.76
CA ILE A 152 -8.05 15.99 -22.46
C ILE A 152 -6.77 16.42 -21.76
N LYS A 153 -5.63 16.06 -22.35
CA LYS A 153 -4.30 16.33 -21.79
C LYS A 153 -3.30 16.69 -22.88
N GLU A 154 -2.31 17.51 -22.51
CA GLU A 154 -1.23 17.94 -23.40
C GLU A 154 0.06 17.22 -23.04
N LYS A 155 0.69 16.62 -24.04
CA LYS A 155 1.98 15.94 -23.90
C LYS A 155 3.12 16.95 -23.88
N TYR A 156 4.08 16.75 -22.97
CA TYR A 156 5.34 17.51 -22.94
C TYR A 156 6.52 16.62 -22.56
N PHE A 157 7.72 17.18 -22.65
CA PHE A 157 8.96 16.51 -22.25
C PHE A 157 9.71 17.38 -21.25
N LEU A 158 10.42 16.74 -20.33
CA LEU A 158 11.21 17.46 -19.34
C LEU A 158 12.46 18.07 -19.98
N THR A 159 12.81 19.27 -19.55
CA THR A 159 14.09 19.89 -19.83
C THR A 159 15.22 19.20 -19.06
N LYS A 160 16.48 19.38 -19.48
CA LYS A 160 17.64 18.88 -18.73
C LYS A 160 17.64 19.32 -17.26
N ALA A 161 17.24 20.56 -16.99
CA ALA A 161 17.11 21.09 -15.64
C ALA A 161 16.00 20.38 -14.85
N GLY A 162 14.85 20.10 -15.48
CA GLY A 162 13.76 19.34 -14.89
C GLY A 162 14.15 17.90 -14.54
N ILE A 163 14.89 17.23 -15.44
CA ILE A 163 15.42 15.88 -15.21
C ILE A 163 16.43 15.88 -14.04
N ALA A 164 17.33 16.87 -14.01
CA ALA A 164 18.30 17.01 -12.92
C ALA A 164 17.62 17.29 -11.57
N ALA A 165 16.54 18.07 -11.56
CA ALA A 165 15.73 18.32 -10.35
C ALA A 165 15.04 17.02 -9.89
N LEU A 166 14.42 16.27 -10.80
CA LEU A 166 13.78 15.00 -10.51
C LEU A 166 14.77 13.97 -9.95
N GLY A 167 15.98 13.90 -10.50
CA GLY A 167 17.05 12.99 -10.09
C GLY A 167 17.60 13.24 -8.67
N LYS A 168 17.26 14.38 -8.04
CA LYS A 168 17.56 14.59 -6.61
C LYS A 168 16.63 13.81 -5.69
N SER A 169 15.48 13.40 -6.18
CA SER A 169 14.42 12.79 -5.40
C SER A 169 14.15 11.33 -5.74
N ILE A 170 14.53 10.89 -6.94
CA ILE A 170 14.35 9.50 -7.41
C ILE A 170 15.64 8.93 -8.01
N ASP A 171 15.71 7.60 -8.06
CA ASP A 171 16.70 6.89 -8.86
C ASP A 171 16.26 6.88 -10.33
N LEU A 172 16.84 7.78 -11.13
CA LEU A 172 16.52 7.92 -12.56
C LEU A 172 16.76 6.62 -13.35
N ASN A 173 17.84 5.90 -13.05
CA ASN A 173 18.20 4.68 -13.79
C ASN A 173 17.19 3.57 -13.49
N LYS A 174 16.88 3.35 -12.22
CA LYS A 174 15.91 2.36 -11.76
C LYS A 174 14.51 2.66 -12.30
N THR A 175 14.06 3.91 -12.20
CA THR A 175 12.74 4.31 -12.68
C THR A 175 12.63 4.18 -14.20
N LEU A 176 13.68 4.56 -14.97
CA LEU A 176 13.70 4.38 -16.41
C LEU A 176 13.71 2.90 -16.79
N ALA A 177 14.46 2.07 -16.08
CA ALA A 177 14.46 0.62 -16.30
C ALA A 177 13.05 0.03 -16.10
N ALA A 178 12.35 0.45 -15.04
CA ALA A 178 10.97 0.02 -14.80
C ALA A 178 10.02 0.47 -15.93
N LEU A 179 10.16 1.69 -16.46
CA LEU A 179 9.37 2.17 -17.59
C LEU A 179 9.60 1.33 -18.86
N VAL A 180 10.85 0.93 -19.13
CA VAL A 180 11.20 0.08 -20.26
C VAL A 180 10.68 -1.35 -20.07
N GLU A 181 10.87 -1.94 -18.92
CA GLU A 181 10.42 -3.30 -18.58
C GLU A 181 8.91 -3.45 -18.74
N ASN A 182 8.16 -2.45 -18.30
CA ASN A 182 6.70 -2.41 -18.44
C ASN A 182 6.21 -1.88 -19.80
N LYS A 183 7.11 -1.70 -20.77
CA LYS A 183 6.80 -1.27 -22.15
C LYS A 183 6.08 0.10 -22.23
N ILE A 184 6.28 0.97 -21.26
CA ILE A 184 5.75 2.34 -21.27
C ILE A 184 6.57 3.20 -22.23
N VAL A 185 7.88 2.94 -22.29
CA VAL A 185 8.79 3.55 -23.28
C VAL A 185 9.63 2.47 -23.96
N PRO A 186 10.07 2.67 -25.21
CA PRO A 186 10.94 1.74 -25.92
C PRO A 186 12.30 1.55 -25.22
N LYS A 187 12.93 0.39 -25.42
CA LYS A 187 14.32 0.16 -24.98
C LYS A 187 15.27 1.17 -25.64
N GLY A 188 16.18 1.72 -24.84
CA GLY A 188 17.12 2.76 -25.30
C GLY A 188 16.56 4.19 -25.24
N THR A 189 15.35 4.38 -24.69
CA THR A 189 14.82 5.73 -24.44
C THR A 189 15.66 6.46 -23.40
N HIS A 190 15.96 7.73 -23.64
CA HIS A 190 16.57 8.65 -22.70
C HIS A 190 15.48 9.52 -22.03
N TRP A 191 15.77 10.08 -20.86
CA TRP A 191 14.79 10.85 -20.08
C TRP A 191 14.19 12.04 -20.85
N GLU A 192 14.95 12.68 -21.73
CA GLU A 192 14.47 13.78 -22.57
C GLU A 192 13.36 13.37 -23.56
N LYS A 193 13.18 12.06 -23.77
CA LYS A 193 12.15 11.49 -24.64
C LYS A 193 11.04 10.76 -23.86
N VAL A 194 11.11 10.73 -22.54
CA VAL A 194 10.01 10.19 -21.70
C VAL A 194 8.84 11.17 -21.73
N PRO A 195 7.64 10.74 -22.17
CA PRO A 195 6.49 11.61 -22.25
C PRO A 195 5.91 11.88 -20.87
N PHE A 196 5.56 13.11 -20.63
CA PHE A 196 4.73 13.54 -19.49
C PHE A 196 3.51 14.31 -20.00
N TYR A 197 2.54 14.48 -19.13
CA TYR A 197 1.28 15.08 -19.52
C TYR A 197 0.83 16.11 -18.47
N LYS A 198 0.21 17.18 -18.93
CA LYS A 198 -0.43 18.19 -18.10
C LYS A 198 -1.92 18.30 -18.44
N PRO A 199 -2.77 18.71 -17.50
CA PRO A 199 -4.17 18.89 -17.78
C PRO A 199 -4.33 20.04 -18.79
N ARG A 200 -5.31 19.91 -19.68
CA ARG A 200 -5.79 21.02 -20.49
C ARG A 200 -7.13 21.42 -19.94
N THR A 201 -7.28 22.68 -19.56
CA THR A 201 -8.55 23.21 -19.11
C THR A 201 -9.58 23.03 -20.22
N ALA A 202 -10.67 22.36 -19.93
CA ALA A 202 -11.75 22.22 -20.88
C ALA A 202 -12.51 23.55 -21.04
N SER A 203 -13.24 23.71 -22.13
CA SER A 203 -14.04 24.90 -22.41
C SER A 203 -15.17 25.13 -21.38
N ASP A 204 -15.51 24.12 -20.59
CA ASP A 204 -16.50 24.14 -19.52
C ASP A 204 -15.90 24.55 -18.14
N GLY A 205 -14.60 24.90 -18.09
CA GLY A 205 -13.91 25.32 -16.87
C GLY A 205 -13.48 24.18 -15.95
N THR A 206 -13.61 22.89 -16.35
CA THR A 206 -13.11 21.78 -15.55
C THR A 206 -11.58 21.78 -15.46
N GLU A 207 -11.04 21.44 -14.28
CA GLU A 207 -9.58 21.49 -14.00
C GLU A 207 -8.76 20.42 -14.75
N GLY A 208 -9.38 19.61 -15.61
CA GLY A 208 -8.71 18.56 -16.38
C GLY A 208 -8.28 17.34 -15.54
N TYR A 209 -8.89 17.14 -14.38
CA TYR A 209 -8.74 15.95 -13.55
C TYR A 209 -10.09 15.27 -13.32
N GLU A 210 -10.07 13.92 -13.27
CA GLU A 210 -11.26 13.10 -13.03
C GLU A 210 -10.91 11.85 -12.21
N GLY A 211 -11.47 11.75 -11.01
CA GLY A 211 -11.22 10.65 -10.10
C GLY A 211 -9.81 10.65 -9.51
N ARG A 212 -9.46 9.56 -8.84
CA ARG A 212 -8.18 9.38 -8.14
C ARG A 212 -7.58 8.02 -8.46
N ILE A 213 -6.26 7.89 -8.31
CA ILE A 213 -5.51 6.64 -8.43
C ILE A 213 -4.49 6.56 -7.31
N GLY A 214 -4.20 5.33 -6.83
CA GLY A 214 -3.16 5.10 -5.83
C GLY A 214 -1.76 5.22 -6.41
N ILE A 215 -0.83 5.69 -5.59
CA ILE A 215 0.62 5.51 -5.74
C ILE A 215 1.11 4.70 -4.56
N TYR A 216 2.07 3.79 -4.77
CA TYR A 216 2.34 2.71 -3.85
C TYR A 216 3.83 2.48 -3.58
N GLU A 217 4.15 2.08 -2.35
CA GLU A 217 5.34 1.30 -2.00
C GLU A 217 4.90 -0.12 -1.67
N VAL A 218 5.56 -1.12 -2.23
CA VAL A 218 5.22 -2.53 -1.97
C VAL A 218 6.44 -3.28 -1.45
N MET A 219 6.52 -3.42 -0.12
CA MET A 219 7.60 -4.06 0.60
C MET A 219 7.21 -5.48 1.00
N GLY A 220 7.87 -6.48 0.42
CA GLY A 220 7.79 -7.85 0.94
C GLY A 220 8.80 -8.04 2.07
N ILE A 221 8.45 -8.80 3.09
CA ILE A 221 9.37 -9.10 4.20
C ILE A 221 10.28 -10.27 3.81
N SER A 222 11.37 -9.95 3.14
CA SER A 222 12.41 -10.89 2.73
C SER A 222 13.24 -11.40 3.91
N SER A 223 14.07 -12.43 3.71
CA SER A 223 15.01 -12.90 4.72
C SER A 223 15.96 -11.79 5.18
N ALA A 224 16.49 -10.98 4.25
CA ALA A 224 17.38 -9.88 4.59
C ALA A 224 16.67 -8.80 5.42
N ILE A 225 15.41 -8.47 5.10
CA ILE A 225 14.61 -7.53 5.92
C ILE A 225 14.32 -8.14 7.29
N ARG A 226 14.01 -9.44 7.39
CA ARG A 226 13.83 -10.14 8.67
C ARG A 226 15.08 -10.03 9.56
N ASP A 227 16.26 -10.27 9.01
CA ASP A 227 17.53 -10.16 9.73
C ASP A 227 17.77 -8.74 10.22
N LEU A 228 17.44 -7.71 9.43
CA LEU A 228 17.54 -6.31 9.84
C LEU A 228 16.59 -6.01 11.01
N VAL A 229 15.35 -6.43 10.95
CA VAL A 229 14.36 -6.25 12.04
C VAL A 229 14.83 -6.93 13.32
N MET A 230 15.32 -8.16 13.23
CA MET A 230 15.83 -8.92 14.38
C MET A 230 17.04 -8.28 15.03
N ARG A 231 17.84 -7.52 14.29
CA ARG A 231 19.00 -6.75 14.79
C ARG A 231 18.63 -5.35 15.30
N GLY A 232 17.35 -4.96 15.24
CA GLY A 232 16.91 -3.62 15.62
C GLY A 232 17.35 -2.52 14.67
N ALA A 233 17.46 -2.82 13.38
CA ALA A 233 17.86 -1.86 12.35
C ALA A 233 16.87 -0.69 12.24
N THR A 234 17.37 0.44 11.77
CA THR A 234 16.54 1.65 11.60
C THR A 234 15.57 1.51 10.44
N THR A 235 14.51 2.33 10.44
CA THR A 235 13.56 2.43 9.28
C THR A 235 14.31 2.72 7.98
N SER A 236 15.36 3.55 8.04
CA SER A 236 16.18 3.88 6.86
C SER A 236 16.94 2.66 6.32
N ASP A 237 17.42 1.78 7.17
CA ASP A 237 18.13 0.57 6.73
C ASP A 237 17.17 -0.42 6.08
N ILE A 238 15.97 -0.57 6.66
CA ILE A 238 14.89 -1.40 6.09
C ILE A 238 14.45 -0.85 4.73
N ASP A 239 14.27 0.48 4.61
CA ASP A 239 13.90 1.12 3.35
C ASP A 239 14.97 0.90 2.27
N LYS A 240 16.26 1.13 2.61
CA LYS A 240 17.37 0.88 1.69
C LYS A 240 17.41 -0.57 1.20
N GLN A 241 17.20 -1.51 2.10
CA GLN A 241 17.16 -2.94 1.76
C GLN A 241 15.98 -3.24 0.83
N ALA A 242 14.77 -2.76 1.17
CA ALA A 242 13.58 -2.94 0.34
C ALA A 242 13.75 -2.37 -1.07
N ARG A 243 14.38 -1.18 -1.17
CA ARG A 243 14.71 -0.54 -2.46
C ARG A 243 15.75 -1.32 -3.25
N SER A 244 16.76 -1.89 -2.60
CA SER A 244 17.74 -2.77 -3.27
C SER A 244 17.10 -4.04 -3.84
N GLU A 245 16.01 -4.51 -3.22
CA GLU A 245 15.19 -5.65 -3.66
C GLU A 245 14.09 -5.26 -4.67
N GLY A 246 14.17 -4.06 -5.23
CA GLY A 246 13.29 -3.60 -6.30
C GLY A 246 11.99 -2.93 -5.84
N MET A 247 11.85 -2.53 -4.55
CA MET A 247 10.75 -1.68 -4.15
C MET A 247 10.90 -0.29 -4.79
N LEU A 248 9.88 0.17 -5.49
CA LEU A 248 9.76 1.57 -5.90
C LEU A 248 9.25 2.39 -4.71
N THR A 249 9.73 3.60 -4.56
CA THR A 249 9.12 4.58 -3.65
C THR A 249 7.80 5.08 -4.22
N MET A 250 6.93 5.67 -3.39
CA MET A 250 5.68 6.28 -3.88
C MET A 250 5.94 7.32 -4.95
N LEU A 251 7.03 8.09 -4.82
CA LEU A 251 7.41 9.07 -5.83
C LEU A 251 7.81 8.40 -7.15
N GLU A 252 8.61 7.35 -7.12
CA GLU A 252 9.01 6.58 -8.31
C GLU A 252 7.81 5.93 -8.99
N ASP A 253 6.89 5.32 -8.23
CA ASP A 253 5.63 4.78 -8.75
C ASP A 253 4.72 5.89 -9.31
N GLY A 254 4.68 7.05 -8.65
CA GLY A 254 3.98 8.23 -9.14
C GLY A 254 4.54 8.72 -10.48
N ILE A 255 5.86 8.85 -10.61
CA ILE A 255 6.51 9.24 -11.87
C ILE A 255 6.27 8.21 -12.97
N PHE A 256 6.26 6.93 -12.63
CA PHE A 256 5.87 5.88 -13.56
C PHE A 256 4.46 6.11 -14.13
N LYS A 257 3.49 6.46 -13.28
CA LYS A 257 2.11 6.78 -13.69
C LYS A 257 2.00 8.10 -14.45
N CYS A 258 2.88 9.08 -14.16
CA CYS A 258 2.98 10.32 -14.94
C CYS A 258 3.39 10.03 -16.39
N ALA A 259 4.39 9.18 -16.61
CA ALA A 259 4.84 8.78 -17.93
C ALA A 259 3.76 8.01 -18.73
N GLN A 260 2.85 7.33 -18.04
CA GLN A 260 1.65 6.72 -18.64
C GLN A 260 0.55 7.75 -18.99
N GLY A 261 0.68 8.98 -18.53
CA GLY A 261 -0.35 10.00 -18.68
C GLY A 261 -1.57 9.79 -17.79
N ILE A 262 -1.41 9.12 -16.66
CA ILE A 262 -2.48 8.85 -15.69
C ILE A 262 -2.62 10.02 -14.70
N THR A 263 -1.51 10.63 -14.30
CA THR A 263 -1.46 11.77 -13.39
C THR A 263 -0.37 12.75 -13.79
N THR A 264 -0.11 13.78 -13.00
CA THR A 264 0.94 14.78 -13.25
C THR A 264 2.02 14.74 -12.20
N ILE A 265 3.22 15.26 -12.55
CA ILE A 265 4.35 15.36 -11.61
C ILE A 265 3.97 16.24 -10.41
N GLU A 266 3.24 17.34 -10.66
CA GLU A 266 2.80 18.28 -9.65
C GLU A 266 1.89 17.62 -8.61
N GLU A 267 0.92 16.79 -9.06
CA GLU A 267 0.05 16.03 -8.15
C GLU A 267 0.84 15.03 -7.30
N VAL A 268 1.77 14.29 -7.91
CA VAL A 268 2.60 13.33 -7.19
C VAL A 268 3.46 14.05 -6.15
N MET A 269 4.13 15.15 -6.53
CA MET A 269 4.97 15.93 -5.62
C MET A 269 4.16 16.51 -4.47
N ARG A 270 2.98 17.09 -4.75
CA ARG A 270 2.07 17.61 -3.72
C ARG A 270 1.75 16.56 -2.67
N VAL A 271 1.33 15.38 -3.09
CA VAL A 271 0.86 14.32 -2.19
C VAL A 271 2.00 13.64 -1.43
N VAL A 272 3.19 13.53 -2.02
CA VAL A 272 4.35 12.89 -1.35
C VAL A 272 5.01 13.84 -0.35
N SER A 273 4.87 15.18 -0.53
CA SER A 273 5.44 16.19 0.38
C SER A 273 4.57 16.46 1.61
N GLU A 274 3.30 16.03 1.61
CA GLU A 274 2.39 16.04 2.77
C GLU A 274 2.73 14.91 3.76
#